data_6cafe0582fb8b0dcbd386b3a01c14f17
#
_entry.id   6cafe0582fb8b0dcbd386b3a01c14f17
#
_cell.length_a   1.000
_cell.length_b   1.000
_cell.length_c   1.000
_cell.angle_alpha   90.00
_cell.angle_beta   90.00
_cell.angle_gamma   90.00
#
_symmetry.space_group_name_H-M   'P 1'
#
loop_
_entity.id
_entity.type
_entity.pdbx_description
1 polymer ?
#
loop_
_entity_poly.entity_id
_entity_poly.type
_entity_poly.pdbx_seq_one_letter_code
_entity_poly.pdbx_strand_id
1 'polypeptide(L)'
;FVDNALDAWEQRPVFKTNVSQFISLREVSPLIPKEILRKLPEWFAEAESTYPLDPSYEPTEASFNPEHGEVFAQLQKCNRHSLIEPVDAEHMYYAALHSTGCRLTALGAYYRELAIKGHF
;
A
#
# COMPACT_ATOMS: atom_id res chain seq x y z
N PHE A 1 -28.37 5.24 -0.05
CA PHE A 1 -27.70 4.72 0.22
C PHE A 1 -27.89 4.46 0.28
N VAL A 2 -28.27 4.98 0.35
CA VAL A 2 -27.77 4.41 0.68
C VAL A 2 -27.94 4.38 0.89
N ASP A 3 -28.44 5.06 1.12
CA ASP A 3 -27.98 4.74 1.54
C ASP A 3 -28.09 4.48 1.86
N ASN A 4 -28.61 5.03 2.31
CA ASN A 4 -28.04 4.50 2.81
C ASN A 4 -27.64 4.17 2.94
N ALA A 5 -27.96 4.52 3.20
CA ALA A 5 -27.01 3.98 3.52
C ALA A 5 -26.52 4.21 3.46
N LEU A 6 -26.58 4.95 3.42
CA LEU A 6 -25.65 4.91 3.52
C LEU A 6 -25.80 5.43 3.82
N ASP A 7 -26.22 6.14 4.25
CA ASP A 7 -25.76 6.26 4.63
C ASP A 7 -25.58 6.28 5.00
N ALA A 8 -26.19 6.73 5.58
CA ALA A 8 -25.38 6.36 5.97
C ALA A 8 -24.82 6.49 5.88
N TRP A 9 -24.79 6.97 5.85
CA TRP A 9 -23.72 6.59 5.68
C TRP A 9 -23.56 7.43 5.69
N GLU A 10 -23.53 8.08 5.84
CA GLU A 10 -22.91 8.38 5.85
C GLU A 10 -22.89 8.75 6.30
N GLN A 11 -23.27 9.26 6.74
CA GLN A 11 -22.75 9.15 7.14
C GLN A 11 -22.24 9.03 7.56
N ARG A 12 -22.20 9.25 7.97
CA ARG A 12 -21.33 8.87 8.28
C ARG A 12 -20.37 9.28 8.08
N PRO A 13 -20.12 9.88 8.25
CA PRO A 13 -19.06 10.69 7.97
C PRO A 13 -17.83 10.04 7.66
N VAL A 14 -17.39 9.32 8.36
CA VAL A 14 -16.33 8.46 8.02
C VAL A 14 -16.67 7.64 6.85
N PHE A 15 -17.89 7.56 6.58
CA PHE A 15 -18.40 6.76 5.54
C PHE A 15 -18.15 7.25 4.15
N LYS A 16 -17.99 8.53 3.95
CA LYS A 16 -17.57 9.04 2.68
C LYS A 16 -16.27 8.48 2.23
N THR A 17 -15.34 8.36 3.14
CA THR A 17 -14.04 7.79 2.86
C THR A 17 -14.17 6.36 2.39
N ASN A 18 -15.06 5.60 2.97
CA ASN A 18 -15.25 4.22 2.56
C ASN A 18 -15.77 4.11 1.15
N VAL A 19 -16.67 4.98 0.74
CA VAL A 19 -17.18 4.98 -0.62
C VAL A 19 -16.07 5.29 -1.59
N SER A 20 -15.22 6.25 -1.27
CA SER A 20 -14.08 6.58 -2.12
C SER A 20 -13.13 5.42 -2.29
N GLN A 21 -12.91 4.67 -1.23
CA GLN A 21 -12.04 3.51 -1.30
C GLN A 21 -12.59 2.43 -2.22
N PHE A 22 -13.89 2.21 -2.20
CA PHE A 22 -14.49 1.22 -3.10
C PHE A 22 -14.38 1.65 -4.56
N ILE A 23 -14.52 2.92 -4.83
CA ILE A 23 -14.32 3.43 -6.18
C ILE A 23 -12.87 3.19 -6.61
N SER A 24 -11.94 3.47 -5.71
CA SER A 24 -10.53 3.28 -6.00
C SER A 24 -10.21 1.83 -6.30
N LEU A 25 -10.86 0.89 -5.63
CA LEU A 25 -10.63 -0.51 -5.90
C LEU A 25 -10.90 -0.85 -7.36
N ARG A 26 -11.96 -0.33 -7.93
CA ARG A 26 -12.29 -0.59 -9.32
C ARG A 26 -11.29 0.01 -10.28
N GLU A 27 -10.70 1.15 -9.91
CA GLU A 27 -9.77 1.86 -10.79
C GLU A 27 -8.35 1.38 -10.64
N VAL A 28 -7.93 1.10 -9.41
CA VAL A 28 -6.55 0.76 -9.12
C VAL A 28 -6.25 -0.69 -9.44
N SER A 29 -7.20 -1.58 -9.20
CA SER A 29 -6.97 -3.01 -9.36
C SER A 29 -6.45 -3.40 -10.75
N PRO A 30 -6.93 -2.82 -11.86
CA PRO A 30 -6.35 -3.15 -13.17
C PRO A 30 -4.99 -2.51 -13.41
N LEU A 31 -4.60 -1.50 -12.61
CA LEU A 31 -3.35 -0.78 -12.81
C LEU A 31 -2.19 -1.42 -12.08
N ILE A 32 -2.47 -2.24 -11.08
CA ILE A 32 -1.44 -2.94 -10.33
C ILE A 32 -1.57 -4.44 -10.60
N PRO A 33 -0.50 -5.10 -11.05
CA PRO A 33 -0.57 -6.54 -11.28
C PRO A 33 -1.03 -7.30 -10.05
N LYS A 34 -1.85 -8.31 -10.27
CA LYS A 34 -2.38 -9.11 -9.16
C LYS A 34 -1.27 -9.77 -8.35
N GLU A 35 -0.17 -10.10 -9.00
CA GLU A 35 0.96 -10.70 -8.32
C GLU A 35 1.50 -9.80 -7.23
N ILE A 36 1.50 -8.48 -7.50
CA ILE A 36 1.97 -7.52 -6.50
C ILE A 36 0.95 -7.41 -5.36
N LEU A 37 -0.35 -7.35 -5.70
CA LEU A 37 -1.38 -7.26 -4.68
C LEU A 37 -1.37 -8.47 -3.76
N ARG A 38 -1.09 -9.65 -4.31
CA ARG A 38 -1.02 -10.87 -3.51
C ARG A 38 0.14 -10.87 -2.52
N LYS A 39 1.14 -10.04 -2.75
CA LYS A 39 2.28 -9.97 -1.84
C LYS A 39 2.05 -9.09 -0.63
N LEU A 40 0.97 -8.30 -0.62
CA LEU A 40 0.71 -7.42 0.51
C LEU A 40 0.70 -8.14 1.86
N PRO A 41 0.05 -9.31 2.00
CA PRO A 41 0.11 -10.02 3.27
C PRO A 41 1.49 -10.56 3.61
N GLU A 42 2.35 -10.80 2.60
CA GLU A 42 3.71 -11.25 2.85
C GLU A 42 4.57 -10.12 3.38
N TRP A 43 4.45 -8.94 2.78
CA TRP A 43 5.24 -7.79 3.19
C TRP A 43 4.74 -7.20 4.51
N PHE A 44 3.44 -7.28 4.75
CA PHE A 44 2.80 -6.70 5.93
C PHE A 44 1.99 -7.79 6.61
N ALA A 45 2.59 -8.40 7.63
CA ALA A 45 1.94 -9.49 8.35
C ALA A 45 0.65 -9.03 9.01
N GLU A 46 0.60 -7.74 9.39
CA GLU A 46 -0.61 -7.15 9.95
C GLU A 46 -0.84 -5.80 9.30
N ALA A 47 -2.04 -5.27 9.47
CA ALA A 47 -2.40 -4.00 8.83
C ALA A 47 -1.51 -2.84 9.30
N GLU A 48 -1.00 -2.91 10.53
CA GLU A 48 -0.18 -1.84 11.10
C GLU A 48 1.32 -2.09 10.94
N SER A 49 1.71 -3.19 10.30
CA SER A 49 3.13 -3.54 10.18
C SER A 49 3.90 -2.51 9.36
N THR A 50 5.17 -2.34 9.69
CA THR A 50 6.08 -1.54 8.90
C THR A 50 7.03 -2.48 8.18
N TYR A 51 7.17 -2.30 6.87
CA TYR A 51 8.14 -3.05 6.08
C TYR A 51 9.47 -2.33 6.16
N PRO A 52 10.52 -2.97 6.66
CA PRO A 52 11.80 -2.27 6.82
C PRO A 52 12.47 -2.05 5.47
N LEU A 53 13.04 -0.86 5.32
CA LEU A 53 13.82 -0.51 4.15
C LEU A 53 15.20 -0.07 4.63
N ASP A 54 16.18 -0.11 3.72
CA ASP A 54 17.51 0.40 4.00
C ASP A 54 18.14 0.77 2.66
N PRO A 55 19.35 1.36 2.65
CA PRO A 55 19.95 1.80 1.38
C PRO A 55 20.17 0.71 0.35
N SER A 56 20.18 -0.57 0.77
CA SER A 56 20.36 -1.66 -0.20
C SER A 56 19.19 -1.80 -1.16
N TYR A 57 18.06 -1.14 -0.88
CA TYR A 57 16.89 -1.15 -1.75
C TYR A 57 16.96 -0.10 -2.85
N GLU A 58 17.90 0.85 -2.76
CA GLU A 58 17.95 1.99 -3.67
C GLU A 58 19.07 1.83 -4.70
N PRO A 59 18.75 1.81 -6.01
CA PRO A 59 19.76 1.53 -7.04
C PRO A 59 20.93 2.50 -7.09
N THR A 60 20.77 3.71 -6.57
CA THR A 60 21.86 4.70 -6.62
C THR A 60 22.84 4.52 -5.47
N GLU A 61 22.60 3.61 -4.55
CA GLU A 61 23.46 3.43 -3.38
C GLU A 61 24.49 2.33 -3.59
N ALA A 62 25.64 2.50 -2.96
CA ALA A 62 26.74 1.54 -3.11
C ALA A 62 26.37 0.16 -2.59
N SER A 63 25.51 0.09 -1.60
CA SER A 63 25.10 -1.17 -0.99
C SER A 63 23.93 -1.83 -1.70
N PHE A 64 23.54 -1.33 -2.88
CA PHE A 64 22.36 -1.80 -3.60
C PHE A 64 22.38 -3.32 -3.82
N ASN A 65 21.23 -3.94 -3.56
CA ASN A 65 21.00 -5.37 -3.79
C ASN A 65 19.88 -5.47 -4.84
N PRO A 66 20.18 -6.10 -6.01
CA PRO A 66 19.16 -6.15 -7.09
C PRO A 66 17.85 -6.83 -6.68
N GLU A 67 17.91 -7.84 -5.81
CA GLU A 67 16.67 -8.48 -5.34
C GLU A 67 15.84 -7.52 -4.51
N HIS A 68 16.50 -6.73 -3.66
CA HIS A 68 15.83 -5.70 -2.89
C HIS A 68 15.28 -4.61 -3.82
N GLY A 69 15.99 -4.32 -4.89
CA GLY A 69 15.54 -3.33 -5.86
C GLY A 69 14.25 -3.73 -6.54
N GLU A 70 14.09 -5.01 -6.84
CA GLU A 70 12.84 -5.49 -7.42
C GLU A 70 11.66 -5.31 -6.46
N VAL A 71 11.88 -5.66 -5.19
CA VAL A 71 10.85 -5.47 -4.17
C VAL A 71 10.52 -3.99 -4.03
N PHE A 72 11.56 -3.15 -4.00
CA PHE A 72 11.37 -1.72 -3.85
C PHE A 72 10.56 -1.13 -5.01
N ALA A 73 10.83 -1.59 -6.23
CA ALA A 73 10.07 -1.12 -7.39
C ALA A 73 8.58 -1.47 -7.25
N GLN A 74 8.28 -2.65 -6.73
CA GLN A 74 6.90 -3.06 -6.50
C GLN A 74 6.26 -2.24 -5.39
N LEU A 75 7.00 -1.98 -4.31
CA LEU A 75 6.50 -1.16 -3.22
C LEU A 75 6.25 0.27 -3.69
N GLN A 76 7.14 0.80 -4.55
CA GLN A 76 6.93 2.14 -5.09
C GLN A 76 5.71 2.20 -5.99
N LYS A 77 5.43 1.14 -6.72
CA LYS A 77 4.23 1.10 -7.54
C LYS A 77 2.98 1.17 -6.66
N CYS A 78 2.98 0.44 -5.56
CA CYS A 78 1.89 0.52 -4.60
C CYS A 78 1.80 1.93 -3.99
N ASN A 79 2.93 2.56 -3.74
CA ASN A 79 2.94 3.92 -3.20
C ASN A 79 2.31 4.91 -4.17
N ARG A 80 2.60 4.76 -5.46
CA ARG A 80 2.01 5.65 -6.47
C ARG A 80 0.49 5.55 -6.52
N HIS A 81 -0.06 4.42 -6.12
CA HIS A 81 -1.51 4.23 -6.11
C HIS A 81 -2.09 4.29 -4.70
N SER A 82 -1.34 4.87 -3.77
CA SER A 82 -1.81 5.17 -2.41
C SER A 82 -2.08 3.96 -1.54
N LEU A 83 -1.48 2.82 -1.85
CA LEU A 83 -1.62 1.63 -1.01
C LEU A 83 -0.58 1.60 0.11
N ILE A 84 0.56 2.24 -0.12
CA ILE A 84 1.69 2.23 0.79
C ILE A 84 2.20 3.65 0.94
N GLU A 85 2.66 4.01 2.13
CA GLU A 85 3.24 5.31 2.39
C GLU A 85 4.56 5.15 3.14
N PRO A 86 5.53 6.06 2.93
CA PRO A 86 6.80 6.01 3.68
C PRO A 86 6.58 6.40 5.12
N VAL A 87 7.39 5.83 6.02
CA VAL A 87 7.34 6.15 7.44
C VAL A 87 8.37 7.24 7.73
N ASP A 88 7.92 8.33 8.34
CA ASP A 88 8.79 9.45 8.76
C ASP A 88 9.67 9.98 7.63
N ALA A 89 9.12 9.99 6.40
CA ALA A 89 9.84 10.49 5.23
C ALA A 89 8.80 10.97 4.23
N GLU A 90 9.19 11.94 3.39
CA GLU A 90 8.27 12.46 2.37
C GLU A 90 8.14 11.53 1.18
N HIS A 91 9.21 10.78 0.87
CA HIS A 91 9.24 9.92 -0.30
C HIS A 91 9.84 8.58 0.05
N MET A 92 9.48 7.56 -0.74
CA MET A 92 10.03 6.22 -0.54
C MET A 92 11.55 6.20 -0.62
N TYR A 93 12.13 7.03 -1.49
CA TYR A 93 13.57 7.15 -1.61
C TYR A 93 14.22 7.45 -0.25
N TYR A 94 13.68 8.44 0.46
CA TYR A 94 14.23 8.82 1.75
C TYR A 94 13.94 7.79 2.84
N ALA A 95 12.80 7.09 2.71
CA ALA A 95 12.52 6.01 3.63
C ALA A 95 13.56 4.90 3.52
N ALA A 96 14.05 4.64 2.31
CA ALA A 96 15.12 3.67 2.11
C ALA A 96 16.46 4.21 2.63
N LEU A 97 16.80 5.45 2.27
CA LEU A 97 18.07 6.03 2.67
C LEU A 97 18.20 6.11 4.20
N HIS A 98 17.12 6.44 4.88
CA HIS A 98 17.15 6.66 6.33
C HIS A 98 16.68 5.44 7.11
N SER A 99 16.41 4.34 6.43
CA SER A 99 16.01 3.07 7.05
C SER A 99 14.77 3.21 7.93
N THR A 100 13.82 4.04 7.49
CA THR A 100 12.58 4.23 8.25
C THR A 100 11.48 3.27 7.81
N GLY A 101 11.54 2.76 6.58
CA GLY A 101 10.57 1.78 6.12
C GLY A 101 9.31 2.38 5.54
N CYS A 102 8.33 1.51 5.27
CA CYS A 102 7.04 1.92 4.73
C CYS A 102 5.94 1.11 5.38
N ARG A 103 4.70 1.60 5.24
CA ARG A 103 3.55 0.96 5.86
C ARG A 103 2.34 1.08 4.95
N LEU A 104 1.30 0.30 5.25
CA LEU A 104 0.07 0.37 4.49
C LEU A 104 -0.72 1.63 4.86
N THR A 105 -1.36 2.20 3.84
CA THR A 105 -2.40 3.20 4.07
C THR A 105 -3.69 2.45 4.43
N ALA A 106 -4.76 3.21 4.74
CA ALA A 106 -6.06 2.58 4.97
C ALA A 106 -6.52 1.79 3.75
N LEU A 107 -6.29 2.35 2.55
CA LEU A 107 -6.64 1.65 1.31
C LEU A 107 -5.78 0.40 1.14
N GLY A 108 -4.49 0.51 1.46
CA GLY A 108 -3.60 -0.64 1.38
C GLY A 108 -4.00 -1.75 2.32
N ALA A 109 -4.44 -1.40 3.52
CA ALA A 109 -4.90 -2.40 4.49
C ALA A 109 -6.15 -3.12 3.96
N TYR A 110 -7.04 -2.39 3.29
CA TYR A 110 -8.22 -2.98 2.69
C TYR A 110 -7.82 -3.97 1.59
N TYR A 111 -6.88 -3.59 0.73
CA TYR A 111 -6.40 -4.48 -0.33
C TYR A 111 -5.71 -5.71 0.24
N ARG A 112 -4.97 -5.54 1.35
CA ARG A 112 -4.35 -6.67 2.02
C ARG A 112 -5.40 -7.69 2.48
N GLU A 113 -6.51 -7.20 3.05
CA GLU A 113 -7.60 -8.08 3.45
C GLU A 113 -8.17 -8.83 2.26
N LEU A 114 -8.36 -8.13 1.14
CA LEU A 114 -8.86 -8.78 -0.07
C LEU A 114 -7.91 -9.86 -0.56
N ALA A 115 -6.60 -9.62 -0.45
CA ALA A 115 -5.61 -10.60 -0.85
C ALA A 115 -5.68 -11.84 0.05
N ILE A 116 -5.84 -11.64 1.36
CA ILE A 116 -5.96 -12.74 2.29
C ILE A 116 -7.20 -13.58 1.95
N LYS A 117 -8.27 -12.94 1.54
CA LYS A 117 -9.52 -13.62 1.21
C LYS A 117 -9.53 -14.25 -0.18
N GLY A 118 -8.44 -14.08 -0.93
CA GLY A 118 -8.32 -14.73 -2.23
C GLY A 118 -8.99 -13.99 -3.37
N HIS A 119 -9.18 -12.69 -3.27
CA HIS A 119 -9.84 -11.91 -4.32
C HIS A 119 -8.93 -11.59 -5.51
N PHE A 120 -7.64 -11.87 -5.39
CA PHE A 120 -6.70 -11.60 -6.49
C PHE A 120 -6.06 -12.86 -7.02
#